data_dcc1320369a9d992d70b7c61c6935ff5
#
_entry.id   dcc1320369a9d992d70b7c61c6935ff5
#
_cell.length_a   1.000
_cell.length_b   1.000
_cell.length_c   1.000
_cell.angle_alpha   90.00
_cell.angle_beta   90.00
_cell.angle_gamma   90.00
#
_symmetry.space_group_name_H-M   'P 1'
#
loop_
_entity.id
_entity.type
_entity.pdbx_description
1 polymer ?
#
loop_
_entity_poly.entity_id
_entity_poly.type
_entity_poly.pdbx_seq_one_letter_code
_entity_poly.pdbx_strand_id
1 'polypeptide(L)'
;LLKEKFSDFEKNIDAGMTIKFREDPVILDPRCIKLGARIIINLEKLYLSAKKLNLKISNIEEYYKLSHSLGIPNSDTENFQNKIFGLETNSEELNAIDFKKGCYVGQENTARMKLKEKISKRIYPVEIIEGNLSENESIRINDTEIGRIVNCSKFSFGLFKFKDPNFKINEVLNTGKAKIKVIKPFWS
;
A
#
# COMPACT_ATOMS: atom_id res chain seq x y z
N LEU A 1 -6.91 -2.44 20.34
CA LEU A 1 -7.30 -3.85 20.11
C LEU A 1 -6.10 -4.80 20.24
N LEU A 2 -4.99 -4.61 19.47
CA LEU A 2 -3.83 -5.50 19.57
C LEU A 2 -3.16 -5.44 20.95
N LYS A 3 -2.96 -4.25 21.52
CA LYS A 3 -2.41 -4.08 22.88
C LYS A 3 -3.28 -4.75 23.95
N GLU A 4 -4.59 -4.69 23.82
CA GLU A 4 -5.55 -5.32 24.75
C GLU A 4 -5.56 -6.86 24.65
N LYS A 5 -5.21 -7.39 23.48
CA LYS A 5 -5.23 -8.85 23.24
C LYS A 5 -3.89 -9.52 23.49
N PHE A 6 -2.78 -8.76 23.36
CA PHE A 6 -1.43 -9.28 23.48
C PHE A 6 -0.59 -8.32 24.32
N SER A 7 -0.37 -8.65 25.58
CA SER A 7 0.42 -7.86 26.55
C SER A 7 1.85 -7.59 26.08
N ASP A 8 2.41 -8.50 25.29
CA ASP A 8 3.79 -8.37 24.77
C ASP A 8 3.96 -7.19 23.81
N PHE A 9 2.88 -6.62 23.28
CA PHE A 9 2.91 -5.37 22.50
C PHE A 9 2.80 -4.09 23.33
N GLU A 10 2.84 -4.17 24.67
CA GLU A 10 2.61 -2.99 25.52
C GLU A 10 3.71 -1.94 25.45
N LYS A 11 4.96 -2.34 25.23
CA LYS A 11 6.13 -1.45 25.39
C LYS A 11 6.60 -0.79 24.11
N ASN A 12 6.63 -1.50 22.99
CA ASN A 12 6.98 -0.96 21.65
C ASN A 12 6.18 -1.71 20.60
N ILE A 13 5.58 -0.98 19.67
CA ILE A 13 4.88 -1.56 18.53
C ILE A 13 5.57 -1.09 17.26
N ASP A 14 6.43 -1.94 16.70
CA ASP A 14 7.11 -1.68 15.44
C ASP A 14 6.60 -2.61 14.33
N ALA A 15 6.63 -2.12 13.09
CA ALA A 15 6.29 -2.91 11.93
C ALA A 15 7.22 -4.14 11.84
N GLY A 16 6.65 -5.31 11.56
CA GLY A 16 7.38 -6.57 11.51
C GLY A 16 7.65 -7.24 12.86
N MET A 17 7.32 -6.60 13.98
CA MET A 17 7.44 -7.22 15.30
C MET A 17 6.66 -8.54 15.36
N THR A 18 7.27 -9.58 15.92
CA THR A 18 6.69 -10.92 15.99
C THR A 18 6.62 -11.36 17.44
N ILE A 19 5.47 -11.89 17.82
CA ILE A 19 5.23 -12.56 19.11
C ILE A 19 4.66 -13.95 18.86
N LYS A 20 4.54 -14.75 19.92
CA LYS A 20 3.88 -16.04 19.89
C LYS A 20 2.51 -15.97 20.56
N PHE A 21 1.52 -16.59 19.94
CA PHE A 21 0.24 -16.88 20.54
C PHE A 21 0.01 -18.39 20.50
N ARG A 22 0.12 -19.06 21.65
CA ARG A 22 0.02 -20.52 21.76
C ARG A 22 0.95 -21.25 20.78
N GLU A 23 2.21 -20.85 20.73
CA GLU A 23 3.26 -21.31 19.81
C GLU A 23 3.10 -20.88 18.35
N ASP A 24 1.97 -20.34 17.94
CA ASP A 24 1.76 -19.84 16.59
C ASP A 24 2.30 -18.39 16.46
N PRO A 25 3.00 -18.04 15.37
CA PRO A 25 3.54 -16.69 15.21
C PRO A 25 2.45 -15.67 14.86
N VAL A 26 2.49 -14.55 15.57
CA VAL A 26 1.67 -13.36 15.32
C VAL A 26 2.61 -12.22 14.93
N ILE A 27 2.50 -11.75 13.70
CA ILE A 27 3.42 -10.80 13.08
C ILE A 27 2.67 -9.51 12.79
N LEU A 28 3.13 -8.38 13.33
CA LEU A 28 2.63 -7.07 12.88
C LEU A 28 3.00 -6.86 11.42
N ASP A 29 2.05 -6.36 10.61
CA ASP A 29 2.31 -6.20 9.18
C ASP A 29 3.56 -5.32 8.97
N PRO A 30 4.61 -5.84 8.30
CA PRO A 30 5.87 -5.13 8.14
C PRO A 30 5.74 -3.88 7.25
N ARG A 31 4.71 -3.79 6.43
CA ARG A 31 4.46 -2.63 5.57
C ARG A 31 3.89 -1.45 6.35
N CYS A 32 2.95 -1.74 7.27
CA CYS A 32 2.31 -0.73 8.08
C CYS A 32 1.56 -1.37 9.26
N ILE A 33 1.83 -0.93 10.47
CA ILE A 33 1.15 -1.45 11.68
C ILE A 33 -0.37 -1.22 11.67
N LYS A 34 -0.86 -0.23 10.92
CA LYS A 34 -2.29 0.03 10.77
C LYS A 34 -3.03 -1.07 10.00
N LEU A 35 -2.32 -1.89 9.24
CA LEU A 35 -2.88 -3.10 8.61
C LEU A 35 -3.19 -4.21 9.63
N GLY A 36 -2.69 -4.08 10.87
CA GLY A 36 -2.92 -5.04 11.93
C GLY A 36 -1.85 -6.13 11.98
N ALA A 37 -2.26 -7.32 12.43
CA ALA A 37 -1.37 -8.45 12.57
C ALA A 37 -1.79 -9.63 11.69
N ARG A 38 -0.81 -10.44 11.30
CA ARG A 38 -0.99 -11.73 10.63
C ARG A 38 -0.72 -12.83 11.62
N ILE A 39 -1.56 -13.83 11.62
CA ILE A 39 -1.38 -15.06 12.42
C ILE A 39 -1.17 -16.21 11.46
N ILE A 40 -0.06 -16.93 11.59
CA ILE A 40 0.18 -18.16 10.84
C ILE A 40 -0.18 -19.32 11.77
N ILE A 41 -1.29 -19.97 11.47
CA ILE A 41 -1.90 -20.95 12.38
C ILE A 41 -2.50 -22.12 11.58
N ASN A 42 -2.52 -23.30 12.18
CA ASN A 42 -3.25 -24.43 11.62
C ASN A 42 -4.75 -24.09 11.52
N LEU A 43 -5.38 -24.45 10.40
CA LEU A 43 -6.78 -24.15 10.12
C LEU A 43 -7.74 -24.68 11.18
N GLU A 44 -7.48 -25.88 11.71
CA GLU A 44 -8.30 -26.49 12.78
C GLU A 44 -8.30 -25.66 14.08
N LYS A 45 -7.17 -25.01 14.38
CA LYS A 45 -7.02 -24.14 15.55
C LYS A 45 -7.55 -22.72 15.30
N LEU A 46 -7.72 -22.31 14.06
CA LEU A 46 -8.09 -20.94 13.69
C LEU A 46 -9.40 -20.52 14.34
N TYR A 47 -10.43 -21.35 14.24
CA TYR A 47 -11.76 -21.04 14.78
C TYR A 47 -11.73 -20.85 16.30
N LEU A 48 -11.06 -21.76 17.02
CA LEU A 48 -10.92 -21.67 18.48
C LEU A 48 -10.12 -20.44 18.90
N SER A 49 -9.09 -20.10 18.15
CA SER A 49 -8.25 -18.92 18.41
C SER A 49 -9.02 -17.62 18.14
N ALA A 50 -9.76 -17.55 17.05
CA ALA A 50 -10.63 -16.41 16.74
C ALA A 50 -11.68 -16.19 17.84
N LYS A 51 -12.34 -17.27 18.30
CA LYS A 51 -13.31 -17.22 19.39
C LYS A 51 -12.67 -16.78 20.71
N LYS A 52 -11.51 -17.33 21.07
CA LYS A 52 -10.81 -16.95 22.30
C LYS A 52 -10.34 -15.50 22.30
N LEU A 53 -9.89 -15.00 21.14
CA LEU A 53 -9.49 -13.62 20.95
C LEU A 53 -10.67 -12.67 20.71
N ASN A 54 -11.91 -13.20 20.70
CA ASN A 54 -13.12 -12.45 20.40
C ASN A 54 -13.00 -11.66 19.07
N LEU A 55 -12.47 -12.34 18.03
CA LEU A 55 -12.36 -11.79 16.70
C LEU A 55 -13.59 -12.12 15.86
N LYS A 56 -14.04 -11.17 15.05
CA LYS A 56 -15.10 -11.38 14.07
C LYS A 56 -14.48 -11.71 12.71
N ILE A 57 -15.04 -12.72 12.05
CA ILE A 57 -14.70 -13.01 10.66
C ILE A 57 -15.38 -11.97 9.78
N SER A 58 -14.63 -11.39 8.88
CA SER A 58 -15.11 -10.39 7.92
C SER A 58 -14.77 -10.79 6.48
N ASN A 59 -15.24 -10.01 5.53
CA ASN A 59 -14.92 -10.20 4.12
C ASN A 59 -13.50 -9.68 3.82
N ILE A 60 -12.80 -10.31 2.90
CA ILE A 60 -11.48 -9.90 2.42
C ILE A 60 -11.50 -8.48 1.82
N GLU A 61 -12.63 -8.02 1.30
CA GLU A 61 -12.78 -6.68 0.78
C GLU A 61 -12.55 -5.58 1.83
N GLU A 62 -12.92 -5.82 3.09
CA GLU A 62 -12.67 -4.87 4.18
C GLU A 62 -11.16 -4.67 4.38
N TYR A 63 -10.39 -5.74 4.25
CA TYR A 63 -8.93 -5.66 4.29
C TYR A 63 -8.36 -4.89 3.09
N TYR A 64 -8.88 -5.14 1.88
CA TYR A 64 -8.44 -4.40 0.68
C TYR A 64 -8.82 -2.92 0.76
N LYS A 65 -10.00 -2.60 1.28
CA LYS A 65 -10.43 -1.21 1.51
C LYS A 65 -9.51 -0.49 2.48
N LEU A 66 -9.18 -1.14 3.61
CA LEU A 66 -8.23 -0.59 4.58
C LEU A 66 -6.86 -0.38 3.94
N SER A 67 -6.33 -1.38 3.25
CA SER A 67 -5.06 -1.33 2.57
C SER A 67 -5.00 -0.19 1.55
N HIS A 68 -6.02 -0.06 0.71
CA HIS A 68 -6.14 1.01 -0.26
C HIS A 68 -6.16 2.39 0.39
N SER A 69 -6.95 2.57 1.45
CA SER A 69 -7.01 3.83 2.20
C SER A 69 -5.66 4.25 2.81
N LEU A 70 -4.79 3.27 3.08
CA LEU A 70 -3.43 3.48 3.56
C LEU A 70 -2.41 3.68 2.42
N GLY A 71 -2.82 3.57 1.16
CA GLY A 71 -1.93 3.67 0.01
C GLY A 71 -1.07 2.43 -0.25
N ILE A 72 -1.55 1.26 0.18
CA ILE A 72 -0.85 -0.01 0.05
C ILE A 72 -1.57 -0.89 -0.97
N PRO A 73 -1.01 -1.14 -2.16
CA PRO A 73 -1.62 -2.01 -3.16
C PRO A 73 -1.57 -3.48 -2.69
N ASN A 74 -2.70 -4.16 -2.79
CA ASN A 74 -2.84 -5.58 -2.42
C ASN A 74 -3.54 -6.42 -3.50
N SER A 75 -4.36 -5.80 -4.34
CA SER A 75 -5.05 -6.45 -5.45
C SER A 75 -4.57 -5.86 -6.78
N ASP A 76 -4.70 -6.63 -7.83
CA ASP A 76 -4.44 -6.21 -9.22
C ASP A 76 -3.03 -5.61 -9.43
N THR A 77 -2.05 -6.08 -8.64
CA THR A 77 -0.66 -5.61 -8.69
C THR A 77 0.10 -6.13 -9.91
N GLU A 78 -0.44 -7.14 -10.60
CA GLU A 78 0.09 -7.67 -11.87
C GLU A 78 0.20 -6.55 -12.92
N ASN A 79 -0.71 -5.58 -12.88
CA ASN A 79 -0.70 -4.42 -13.75
C ASN A 79 0.50 -3.49 -13.54
N PHE A 80 1.23 -3.64 -12.43
CA PHE A 80 2.45 -2.87 -12.15
C PHE A 80 3.70 -3.53 -12.74
N GLN A 81 3.65 -4.83 -12.97
CA GLN A 81 4.80 -5.61 -13.44
C GLN A 81 5.30 -5.07 -14.78
N ASN A 82 6.59 -4.84 -14.89
CA ASN A 82 7.28 -4.29 -16.07
C ASN A 82 6.83 -2.89 -16.53
N LYS A 83 5.93 -2.23 -15.79
CA LYS A 83 5.40 -0.90 -16.14
C LYS A 83 5.81 0.20 -15.15
N ILE A 84 6.16 -0.17 -13.93
CA ILE A 84 6.48 0.76 -12.83
C ILE A 84 7.71 0.24 -12.09
N PHE A 85 8.61 1.15 -11.72
CA PHE A 85 9.77 0.78 -10.91
C PHE A 85 9.37 0.56 -9.44
N GLY A 86 10.09 -0.33 -8.75
CA GLY A 86 9.81 -0.64 -7.34
C GLY A 86 9.78 0.60 -6.43
N LEU A 87 10.67 1.55 -6.64
CA LEU A 87 10.65 2.80 -5.85
C LEU A 87 9.44 3.70 -6.16
N GLU A 88 8.89 3.62 -7.37
CA GLU A 88 7.66 4.33 -7.72
C GLU A 88 6.42 3.68 -7.11
N THR A 89 6.50 2.37 -6.75
CA THR A 89 5.45 1.66 -6.00
C THR A 89 5.57 1.83 -4.48
N ASN A 90 6.37 2.79 -4.03
CA ASN A 90 6.60 3.10 -2.61
C ASN A 90 7.23 1.94 -1.82
N SER A 91 8.02 1.08 -2.49
CA SER A 91 8.63 -0.10 -1.86
C SER A 91 9.57 0.24 -0.70
N GLU A 92 10.17 1.43 -0.69
CA GLU A 92 10.97 1.90 0.44
C GLU A 92 10.09 2.24 1.64
N GLU A 93 9.04 3.01 1.43
CA GLU A 93 8.09 3.43 2.46
C GLU A 93 7.30 2.25 3.04
N LEU A 94 7.16 1.20 2.24
CA LEU A 94 6.51 -0.06 2.63
C LEU A 94 7.48 -1.10 3.22
N ASN A 95 8.72 -0.70 3.54
CA ASN A 95 9.76 -1.58 4.08
C ASN A 95 10.07 -2.81 3.20
N ALA A 96 9.83 -2.72 1.89
CA ALA A 96 10.09 -3.81 0.95
C ALA A 96 11.52 -3.79 0.39
N ILE A 97 12.27 -2.72 0.60
CA ILE A 97 13.65 -2.54 0.17
C ILE A 97 14.51 -2.14 1.37
N ASP A 98 15.61 -2.86 1.56
CA ASP A 98 16.64 -2.49 2.52
C ASP A 98 17.90 -2.07 1.76
N PHE A 99 18.24 -0.79 1.81
CA PHE A 99 19.44 -0.23 1.18
C PHE A 99 20.74 -0.51 1.95
N LYS A 100 20.63 -1.02 3.18
CA LYS A 100 21.79 -1.35 4.03
C LYS A 100 22.22 -2.79 3.89
N LYS A 101 21.39 -3.67 3.31
CA LYS A 101 21.75 -5.06 3.07
C LYS A 101 22.76 -5.20 1.95
N GLY A 102 23.45 -6.34 1.89
CA GLY A 102 24.39 -6.67 0.82
C GLY A 102 23.76 -6.76 -0.58
N CYS A 103 24.58 -7.05 -1.58
CA CYS A 103 24.18 -7.10 -2.98
C CYS A 103 23.10 -8.14 -3.26
N TYR A 104 22.20 -7.83 -4.19
CA TYR A 104 21.17 -8.73 -4.71
C TYR A 104 20.96 -8.51 -6.21
N VAL A 105 20.43 -9.51 -6.89
CA VAL A 105 20.17 -9.44 -8.34
C VAL A 105 19.13 -8.33 -8.63
N GLY A 106 19.44 -7.44 -9.59
CA GLY A 106 18.55 -6.35 -10.00
C GLY A 106 18.66 -5.06 -9.15
N GLN A 107 19.57 -4.99 -8.18
CA GLN A 107 19.72 -3.82 -7.32
C GLN A 107 20.21 -2.55 -8.05
N GLU A 108 20.92 -2.69 -9.18
CA GLU A 108 21.58 -1.55 -9.85
C GLU A 108 20.61 -0.41 -10.18
N ASN A 109 19.47 -0.73 -10.80
CA ASN A 109 18.48 0.28 -11.15
C ASN A 109 17.88 0.94 -9.91
N THR A 110 17.56 0.13 -8.90
CA THR A 110 16.98 0.61 -7.63
C THR A 110 17.95 1.52 -6.89
N ALA A 111 19.21 1.09 -6.75
CA ALA A 111 20.26 1.90 -6.10
C ALA A 111 20.55 3.18 -6.89
N ARG A 112 20.63 3.10 -8.23
CA ARG A 112 20.85 4.27 -9.09
C ARG A 112 19.73 5.31 -8.99
N MET A 113 18.48 4.85 -8.96
CA MET A 113 17.31 5.73 -8.80
C MET A 113 17.34 6.43 -7.44
N LYS A 114 17.68 5.72 -6.37
CA LYS A 114 17.80 6.28 -5.02
C LYS A 114 18.93 7.29 -4.92
N LEU A 115 20.15 6.91 -5.31
CA LEU A 115 21.35 7.75 -5.21
C LEU A 115 21.27 9.03 -6.05
N LYS A 116 20.61 8.96 -7.21
CA LYS A 116 20.47 10.13 -8.11
C LYS A 116 19.19 10.93 -7.84
N GLU A 117 18.44 10.61 -6.80
CA GLU A 117 17.15 11.25 -6.47
C GLU A 117 16.18 11.34 -7.66
N LYS A 118 16.28 10.35 -8.57
CA LYS A 118 15.53 10.32 -9.83
C LYS A 118 14.07 9.88 -9.68
N ILE A 119 13.60 9.62 -8.46
CA ILE A 119 12.20 9.29 -8.23
C ILE A 119 11.40 10.58 -8.45
N SER A 120 10.68 10.63 -9.55
CA SER A 120 9.82 11.76 -9.92
C SER A 120 8.33 11.39 -9.89
N LYS A 121 8.04 10.08 -9.86
CA LYS A 121 6.68 9.56 -9.87
C LYS A 121 6.47 8.59 -8.71
N ARG A 122 5.23 8.54 -8.21
CA ARG A 122 4.80 7.58 -7.18
C ARG A 122 3.36 7.18 -7.40
N ILE A 123 3.01 5.98 -7.00
CA ILE A 123 1.60 5.56 -6.98
C ILE A 123 0.89 6.13 -5.76
N TYR A 124 -0.34 6.59 -5.99
CA TYR A 124 -1.27 7.03 -4.96
C TYR A 124 -2.60 6.33 -5.14
N PRO A 125 -3.30 6.01 -4.05
CA PRO A 125 -4.65 5.49 -4.13
C PRO A 125 -5.59 6.59 -4.63
N VAL A 126 -6.53 6.21 -5.48
CA VAL A 126 -7.54 7.12 -6.03
C VAL A 126 -8.94 6.61 -5.74
N GLU A 127 -9.82 7.51 -5.36
CA GLU A 127 -11.24 7.29 -5.19
C GLU A 127 -11.98 7.81 -6.43
N ILE A 128 -12.84 7.01 -7.01
CA ILE A 128 -13.69 7.41 -8.13
C ILE A 128 -14.88 8.14 -7.55
N ILE A 129 -15.05 9.43 -7.89
CA ILE A 129 -16.20 10.23 -7.48
C ILE A 129 -17.32 10.10 -8.50
N GLU A 130 -16.97 10.12 -9.79
CA GLU A 130 -17.92 10.12 -10.89
C GLU A 130 -17.28 9.49 -12.13
N GLY A 131 -18.06 8.78 -12.94
CA GLY A 131 -17.62 8.20 -14.22
C GLY A 131 -16.93 6.85 -14.08
N ASN A 132 -16.23 6.44 -15.14
CA ASN A 132 -15.51 5.18 -15.21
C ASN A 132 -14.06 5.40 -15.61
N LEU A 133 -13.13 4.72 -14.94
CA LEU A 133 -11.72 4.76 -15.26
C LEU A 133 -11.37 3.75 -16.37
N SER A 134 -10.36 4.12 -17.15
CA SER A 134 -9.69 3.22 -18.08
C SER A 134 -8.20 3.10 -17.71
N GLU A 135 -7.61 1.92 -17.94
CA GLU A 135 -6.16 1.74 -17.71
C GLU A 135 -5.35 2.67 -18.63
N ASN A 136 -4.25 3.17 -18.08
CA ASN A 136 -3.36 4.13 -18.72
C ASN A 136 -4.02 5.47 -19.10
N GLU A 137 -5.22 5.75 -18.61
CA GLU A 137 -5.86 7.04 -18.81
C GLU A 137 -5.03 8.17 -18.19
N SER A 138 -4.73 9.19 -19.00
CA SER A 138 -3.94 10.35 -18.55
C SER A 138 -4.75 11.23 -17.60
N ILE A 139 -4.08 11.72 -16.57
CA ILE A 139 -4.62 12.71 -15.64
C ILE A 139 -3.94 14.05 -15.95
N ARG A 140 -4.75 15.05 -16.27
CA ARG A 140 -4.23 16.36 -16.72
C ARG A 140 -4.79 17.49 -15.87
N ILE A 141 -3.96 18.53 -15.67
CA ILE A 141 -4.35 19.82 -15.14
C ILE A 141 -3.84 20.87 -16.13
N ASN A 142 -4.73 21.74 -16.65
CA ASN A 142 -4.38 22.79 -17.62
C ASN A 142 -3.53 22.24 -18.78
N ASP A 143 -3.97 21.17 -19.42
CA ASP A 143 -3.30 20.45 -20.51
C ASP A 143 -1.96 19.78 -20.17
N THR A 144 -1.45 19.97 -18.96
CA THR A 144 -0.23 19.30 -18.50
C THR A 144 -0.58 17.93 -17.90
N GLU A 145 0.06 16.88 -18.40
CA GLU A 145 -0.07 15.53 -17.82
C GLU A 145 0.69 15.43 -16.50
N ILE A 146 -0.05 15.26 -15.40
CA ILE A 146 0.49 15.11 -14.04
C ILE A 146 0.55 13.66 -13.59
N GLY A 147 -0.10 12.75 -14.30
CA GLY A 147 -0.14 11.33 -13.95
C GLY A 147 -0.96 10.49 -14.91
N ARG A 148 -1.08 9.21 -14.58
CA ARG A 148 -1.94 8.26 -15.32
C ARG A 148 -2.52 7.23 -14.37
N ILE A 149 -3.67 6.66 -14.74
CA ILE A 149 -4.27 5.53 -14.02
C ILE A 149 -3.47 4.25 -14.31
N VAL A 150 -3.18 3.47 -13.28
CA VAL A 150 -2.37 2.26 -13.39
C VAL A 150 -3.21 1.00 -13.39
N ASN A 151 -4.25 0.98 -12.55
CA ASN A 151 -5.26 -0.08 -12.52
C ASN A 151 -6.64 0.51 -12.32
N CYS A 152 -7.66 -0.16 -12.85
CA CYS A 152 -9.06 0.28 -12.86
C CYS A 152 -9.94 -0.66 -12.04
N SER A 153 -9.43 -1.20 -10.94
CA SER A 153 -10.20 -2.04 -10.04
C SER A 153 -11.02 -1.21 -9.06
N LYS A 154 -11.79 -1.87 -8.22
CA LYS A 154 -12.49 -1.24 -7.09
C LYS A 154 -11.55 -0.43 -6.18
N PHE A 155 -10.26 -0.81 -6.14
CA PHE A 155 -9.20 -0.19 -5.36
C PHE A 155 -8.13 0.36 -6.31
N SER A 156 -8.49 1.40 -7.03
CA SER A 156 -7.67 1.98 -8.09
C SER A 156 -6.46 2.76 -7.58
N PHE A 157 -5.39 2.74 -8.37
CA PHE A 157 -4.19 3.54 -8.14
C PHE A 157 -3.82 4.34 -9.39
N GLY A 158 -3.29 5.53 -9.16
CA GLY A 158 -2.68 6.35 -10.22
C GLY A 158 -1.20 6.57 -9.95
N LEU A 159 -0.40 6.64 -11.00
CA LEU A 159 1.01 7.01 -10.97
C LEU A 159 1.12 8.50 -11.24
N PHE A 160 1.54 9.29 -10.25
CA PHE A 160 1.58 10.74 -10.32
C PHE A 160 3.01 11.28 -10.26
N LYS A 161 3.25 12.40 -10.95
CA LYS A 161 4.46 13.22 -10.83
C LYS A 161 4.37 14.02 -9.54
N PHE A 162 4.72 13.42 -8.41
CA PHE A 162 4.51 14.00 -7.08
C PHE A 162 5.34 15.27 -6.78
N LYS A 163 6.36 15.56 -7.61
CA LYS A 163 7.16 16.80 -7.54
C LYS A 163 6.57 17.92 -8.40
N ASP A 164 5.52 17.65 -9.18
CA ASP A 164 4.86 18.66 -9.98
C ASP A 164 4.11 19.64 -9.07
N PRO A 165 4.28 20.96 -9.23
CA PRO A 165 3.62 21.95 -8.37
C PRO A 165 2.08 21.94 -8.48
N ASN A 166 1.54 21.40 -9.57
CA ASN A 166 0.12 21.26 -9.77
C ASN A 166 -0.47 20.00 -9.09
N PHE A 167 0.38 19.06 -8.67
CA PHE A 167 -0.08 17.86 -7.97
C PHE A 167 -0.36 18.16 -6.50
N LYS A 168 -1.57 17.95 -6.06
CA LYS A 168 -1.96 18.07 -4.65
C LYS A 168 -2.80 16.88 -4.21
N ILE A 169 -2.48 16.39 -3.03
CA ILE A 169 -3.21 15.31 -2.37
C ILE A 169 -4.56 15.84 -1.89
N ASN A 170 -5.59 14.99 -1.91
CA ASN A 170 -6.98 15.29 -1.58
C ASN A 170 -7.70 16.23 -2.56
N GLU A 171 -7.07 16.65 -3.65
CA GLU A 171 -7.79 17.37 -4.72
C GLU A 171 -8.58 16.42 -5.63
N VAL A 172 -9.62 16.97 -6.23
CA VAL A 172 -10.43 16.31 -7.25
C VAL A 172 -9.82 16.63 -8.62
N LEU A 173 -9.51 15.59 -9.37
CA LEU A 173 -8.88 15.67 -10.68
C LEU A 173 -9.77 15.06 -11.75
N ASN A 174 -9.70 15.60 -12.96
CA ASN A 174 -10.41 15.06 -14.12
C ASN A 174 -9.48 14.19 -14.95
N THR A 175 -9.97 13.03 -15.39
CA THR A 175 -9.26 12.13 -16.29
C THR A 175 -9.78 12.19 -17.73
N GLY A 176 -10.77 13.00 -18.01
CA GLY A 176 -11.50 13.04 -19.28
C GLY A 176 -12.75 12.17 -19.29
N LYS A 177 -12.76 11.03 -18.59
CA LYS A 177 -13.92 10.12 -18.47
C LYS A 177 -14.46 10.02 -17.05
N ALA A 178 -13.67 10.40 -16.06
CA ALA A 178 -14.02 10.30 -14.64
C ALA A 178 -13.51 11.48 -13.84
N LYS A 179 -14.13 11.71 -12.68
CA LYS A 179 -13.59 12.54 -11.61
C LYS A 179 -13.05 11.63 -10.52
N ILE A 180 -11.82 11.88 -10.13
CA ILE A 180 -11.11 11.12 -9.11
C ILE A 180 -10.62 12.03 -8.00
N LYS A 181 -10.47 11.47 -6.81
CA LYS A 181 -9.81 12.13 -5.69
C LYS A 181 -8.58 11.33 -5.30
N VAL A 182 -7.43 12.01 -5.18
CA VAL A 182 -6.20 11.38 -4.69
C VAL A 182 -6.29 11.27 -3.17
N ILE A 183 -6.20 10.05 -2.64
CA ILE A 183 -6.26 9.80 -1.20
C ILE A 183 -4.87 9.99 -0.60
N LYS A 184 -4.80 10.61 0.59
CA LYS A 184 -3.55 10.77 1.34
C LYS A 184 -3.12 9.43 1.92
N PRO A 185 -1.98 8.84 1.48
CA PRO A 185 -1.48 7.60 2.07
C PRO A 185 -0.84 7.84 3.45
N PHE A 186 -0.58 6.76 4.21
CA PHE A 186 -0.03 6.88 5.56
C PHE A 186 1.41 7.39 5.61
N TRP A 187 2.14 7.25 4.51
CA TRP A 187 3.56 7.58 4.36
C TRP A 187 3.82 8.98 3.77
N SER A 188 2.76 9.75 3.45
CA SER A 188 2.84 11.09 2.83
C SER A 188 2.45 12.21 3.81
#